data_54171a0de69a28a554ed3ddd85267107
#
_entry.id   54171a0de69a28a554ed3ddd85267107
#
_cell.length_a   1.000
_cell.length_b   1.000
_cell.length_c   1.000
_cell.angle_alpha   90.00
_cell.angle_beta   90.00
_cell.angle_gamma   90.00
#
_symmetry.space_group_name_H-M   'P 1'
#
loop_
_entity.id
_entity.type
_entity.pdbx_description
1 polymer ?
#
loop_
_entity_poly.entity_id
_entity_poly.type
_entity_poly.pdbx_seq_one_letter_code
_entity_poly.pdbx_strand_id
1 'polypeptide(L)'
;MNQTESQSMYQKLGISEEVWKYGQKTEESLKERFRGFDETAEYNQLKVIHAMQENRVSEGCFNYVSGYGYNDQGRDTLEQVYASAFHTEAALVRPQITCGTHALALALAANLRPGDELLSPVGKPYDTLEEVIGIRPSKGSLAEYGITYRQVELLEDGYFDYPAIEAALNEKTKLVTIQRSKGYQTRPSYSVEKIGELIAFIKERRPDVICMVDNCYGEFVERIEPSDVGADMIVGSLIKNPGGGLAPIGGYIAGKEELIENCAYRLTSPGLGKEVGASLGVMQSFYQGFFLAPTVVCGALKGAVFAANIYEKLGYPVVPDGKESRHDIIQAVTLGSPEGVVAFCKGIQAAAPVDSYVSPEPWAMPGYDSDVIMAAGAFVQGSSIELSADGPIKPPYAVYFQGGLTWTHAKLGILKSLQGMIDAGVVSMDRIRELL
;
A
#
# COMPACT_ATOMS: atom_id res chain seq x y z
N MET A 1 -29.75 14.99 -3.74
CA MET A 1 -29.03 16.28 -3.69
C MET A 1 -29.07 16.87 -5.09
N ASN A 2 -29.52 18.10 -5.24
CA ASN A 2 -29.63 18.73 -6.56
C ASN A 2 -28.20 19.00 -7.07
N GLN A 3 -27.91 18.77 -8.36
CA GLN A 3 -26.57 19.02 -8.97
C GLN A 3 -26.04 20.42 -8.64
N THR A 4 -26.95 21.41 -8.55
CA THR A 4 -26.64 22.79 -8.19
C THR A 4 -26.10 22.97 -6.76
N GLU A 5 -26.60 22.18 -5.80
CA GLU A 5 -26.13 22.23 -4.39
C GLU A 5 -24.72 21.62 -4.26
N SER A 6 -24.47 20.50 -4.93
CA SER A 6 -23.15 19.87 -4.95
C SER A 6 -22.11 20.80 -5.58
N GLN A 7 -22.42 21.40 -6.72
CA GLN A 7 -21.54 22.38 -7.39
C GLN A 7 -21.21 23.55 -6.47
N SER A 8 -22.19 24.08 -5.75
CA SER A 8 -21.99 25.18 -4.79
C SER A 8 -20.99 24.82 -3.69
N MET A 9 -20.98 23.57 -3.19
CA MET A 9 -20.00 23.13 -2.20
C MET A 9 -18.58 23.04 -2.78
N TYR A 10 -18.42 22.51 -3.99
CA TYR A 10 -17.10 22.50 -4.65
C TYR A 10 -16.56 23.91 -4.89
N GLN A 11 -17.42 24.86 -5.29
CA GLN A 11 -17.04 26.27 -5.43
C GLN A 11 -16.59 26.90 -4.10
N LYS A 12 -17.27 26.62 -2.99
CA LYS A 12 -16.85 27.06 -1.65
C LYS A 12 -15.49 26.48 -1.25
N LEU A 13 -15.16 25.31 -1.76
CA LEU A 13 -13.86 24.65 -1.57
C LEU A 13 -12.81 25.16 -2.60
N GLY A 14 -13.13 26.18 -3.42
CA GLY A 14 -12.21 26.80 -4.37
C GLY A 14 -12.00 26.01 -5.66
N ILE A 15 -12.98 25.22 -6.08
CA ILE A 15 -12.98 24.55 -7.39
C ILE A 15 -13.83 25.39 -8.37
N SER A 16 -13.23 25.79 -9.50
CA SER A 16 -13.95 26.52 -10.56
C SER A 16 -15.07 25.66 -11.19
N GLU A 17 -16.02 26.33 -11.82
CA GLU A 17 -17.13 25.65 -12.48
C GLU A 17 -16.66 24.73 -13.61
N GLU A 18 -15.68 25.18 -14.39
CA GLU A 18 -15.09 24.42 -15.49
C GLU A 18 -14.40 23.14 -14.97
N VAL A 19 -13.58 23.25 -13.94
CA VAL A 19 -12.89 22.08 -13.33
C VAL A 19 -13.92 21.11 -12.76
N TRP A 20 -14.96 21.60 -12.08
CA TRP A 20 -16.04 20.77 -11.58
C TRP A 20 -16.76 20.03 -12.72
N LYS A 21 -17.17 20.73 -13.79
CA LYS A 21 -17.83 20.13 -14.95
C LYS A 21 -16.95 19.07 -15.62
N TYR A 22 -15.66 19.35 -15.80
CA TYR A 22 -14.70 18.39 -16.34
C TYR A 22 -14.60 17.14 -15.46
N GLY A 23 -14.56 17.31 -14.15
CA GLY A 23 -14.60 16.21 -13.18
C GLY A 23 -15.88 15.38 -13.30
N GLN A 24 -17.05 16.03 -13.40
CA GLN A 24 -18.33 15.33 -13.57
C GLN A 24 -18.39 14.52 -14.88
N LYS A 25 -17.95 15.10 -15.99
CA LYS A 25 -17.87 14.41 -17.29
C LYS A 25 -16.95 13.19 -17.23
N THR A 26 -15.82 13.32 -16.55
CA THR A 26 -14.88 12.21 -16.37
C THR A 26 -15.48 11.11 -15.49
N GLU A 27 -16.07 11.44 -14.33
CA GLU A 27 -16.74 10.48 -13.45
C GLU A 27 -17.84 9.71 -14.16
N GLU A 28 -18.68 10.41 -14.95
CA GLU A 28 -19.74 9.78 -15.74
C GLU A 28 -19.19 8.70 -16.67
N SER A 29 -18.05 8.96 -17.31
CA SER A 29 -17.39 7.98 -18.21
C SER A 29 -16.79 6.76 -17.48
N LEU A 30 -16.69 6.81 -16.16
CA LEU A 30 -16.08 5.76 -15.32
C LEU A 30 -17.09 4.91 -14.55
N LYS A 31 -18.39 5.16 -14.69
CA LYS A 31 -19.44 4.48 -13.90
C LYS A 31 -19.34 2.96 -13.95
N GLU A 32 -19.17 2.39 -15.14
CA GLU A 32 -19.09 0.93 -15.28
C GLU A 32 -17.84 0.37 -14.62
N ARG A 33 -16.72 1.08 -14.75
CA ARG A 33 -15.48 0.68 -14.07
C ARG A 33 -15.58 0.77 -12.56
N PHE A 34 -16.22 1.80 -12.04
CA PHE A 34 -16.47 1.97 -10.60
C PHE A 34 -17.36 0.87 -10.05
N ARG A 35 -18.34 0.43 -10.82
CA ARG A 35 -19.17 -0.72 -10.45
C ARG A 35 -18.34 -1.99 -10.24
N GLY A 36 -17.34 -2.27 -11.09
CA GLY A 36 -16.43 -3.40 -10.88
C GLY A 36 -15.66 -3.33 -9.56
N PHE A 37 -15.25 -2.12 -9.14
CA PHE A 37 -14.61 -1.94 -7.82
C PHE A 37 -15.62 -2.13 -6.67
N ASP A 38 -16.87 -1.68 -6.83
CA ASP A 38 -17.92 -1.90 -5.83
C ASP A 38 -18.20 -3.40 -5.66
N GLU A 39 -18.27 -4.17 -6.73
CA GLU A 39 -18.47 -5.63 -6.70
C GLU A 39 -17.29 -6.37 -6.02
N THR A 40 -16.07 -5.90 -6.24
CA THR A 40 -14.86 -6.44 -5.57
C THR A 40 -14.87 -6.10 -4.08
N ALA A 41 -15.24 -4.87 -3.74
CA ALA A 41 -15.34 -4.43 -2.35
C ALA A 41 -16.43 -5.20 -1.61
N GLU A 42 -17.60 -5.44 -2.22
CA GLU A 42 -18.67 -6.25 -1.64
C GLU A 42 -18.18 -7.66 -1.32
N TYR A 43 -17.50 -8.33 -2.27
CA TYR A 43 -16.93 -9.65 -2.05
C TYR A 43 -15.96 -9.66 -0.87
N ASN A 44 -15.00 -8.73 -0.84
CA ASN A 44 -14.00 -8.62 0.23
C ASN A 44 -14.65 -8.25 1.58
N GLN A 45 -15.69 -7.41 1.57
CA GLN A 45 -16.43 -7.08 2.78
C GLN A 45 -17.10 -8.32 3.39
N LEU A 46 -17.74 -9.14 2.56
CA LEU A 46 -18.36 -10.40 2.99
C LEU A 46 -17.31 -11.39 3.50
N LYS A 47 -16.14 -11.47 2.86
CA LYS A 47 -15.00 -12.27 3.32
C LYS A 47 -14.54 -11.87 4.73
N VAL A 48 -14.38 -10.57 4.98
CA VAL A 48 -14.00 -10.04 6.31
C VAL A 48 -15.10 -10.32 7.36
N ILE A 49 -16.37 -10.09 7.02
CA ILE A 49 -17.50 -10.39 7.92
C ILE A 49 -17.51 -11.87 8.29
N HIS A 50 -17.36 -12.76 7.29
CA HIS A 50 -17.32 -14.21 7.52
C HIS A 50 -16.19 -14.57 8.47
N ALA A 51 -14.96 -14.07 8.24
CA ALA A 51 -13.82 -14.31 9.10
C ALA A 51 -14.05 -13.86 10.55
N MET A 52 -14.68 -12.70 10.75
CA MET A 52 -15.03 -12.20 12.08
C MET A 52 -16.08 -13.09 12.77
N GLN A 53 -17.09 -13.54 12.05
CA GLN A 53 -18.16 -14.42 12.58
C GLN A 53 -17.65 -15.80 12.92
N GLU A 54 -16.86 -16.40 12.03
CA GLU A 54 -16.24 -17.72 12.21
C GLU A 54 -15.36 -17.75 13.46
N ASN A 55 -14.56 -16.71 13.68
CA ASN A 55 -13.69 -16.55 14.83
C ASN A 55 -14.41 -15.92 16.05
N ARG A 56 -15.75 -15.82 16.02
CA ARG A 56 -16.59 -15.40 17.14
C ARG A 56 -16.15 -14.09 17.80
N VAL A 57 -15.79 -13.09 16.98
CA VAL A 57 -15.47 -11.74 17.48
C VAL A 57 -16.59 -11.26 18.38
N SER A 58 -16.25 -10.90 19.61
CA SER A 58 -17.16 -10.46 20.65
C SER A 58 -16.74 -9.10 21.20
N GLU A 59 -17.62 -8.43 21.93
CA GLU A 59 -17.32 -7.16 22.61
C GLU A 59 -16.08 -7.27 23.54
N GLY A 60 -15.87 -8.47 24.15
CA GLY A 60 -14.70 -8.75 24.98
C GLY A 60 -13.35 -8.60 24.24
N CYS A 61 -13.34 -8.74 22.91
CA CYS A 61 -12.14 -8.51 22.10
C CYS A 61 -11.64 -7.05 22.11
N PHE A 62 -12.46 -6.11 22.55
CA PHE A 62 -12.12 -4.68 22.60
C PHE A 62 -11.66 -4.22 23.98
N ASN A 63 -11.58 -5.12 24.96
CA ASN A 63 -11.13 -4.80 26.30
C ASN A 63 -9.67 -4.33 26.31
N TYR A 64 -9.38 -3.38 27.17
CA TYR A 64 -8.02 -2.91 27.41
C TYR A 64 -7.20 -4.00 28.11
N VAL A 65 -6.04 -4.32 27.54
CA VAL A 65 -5.06 -5.25 28.12
C VAL A 65 -3.71 -4.56 28.23
N SER A 66 -3.01 -4.76 29.33
CA SER A 66 -1.70 -4.15 29.62
C SER A 66 -0.69 -5.18 30.16
N GLY A 67 0.53 -4.73 30.39
CA GLY A 67 1.61 -5.56 30.93
C GLY A 67 2.05 -6.64 29.93
N TYR A 68 2.19 -7.88 30.40
CA TYR A 68 2.58 -9.00 29.54
C TYR A 68 1.54 -9.34 28.48
N GLY A 69 0.25 -9.09 28.73
CA GLY A 69 -0.83 -9.41 27.80
C GLY A 69 -1.09 -10.92 27.68
N TYR A 70 -0.85 -11.71 28.70
CA TYR A 70 -1.25 -13.13 28.68
C TYR A 70 -2.76 -13.24 28.49
N ASN A 71 -3.17 -14.17 27.61
CA ASN A 71 -4.59 -14.40 27.27
C ASN A 71 -5.31 -13.12 26.76
N ASP A 72 -4.62 -12.28 26.00
CA ASP A 72 -5.24 -11.13 25.36
C ASP A 72 -6.20 -11.60 24.26
N GLN A 73 -7.47 -11.78 24.62
CA GLN A 73 -8.50 -12.29 23.71
C GLN A 73 -8.61 -11.46 22.44
N GLY A 74 -8.53 -10.12 22.54
CA GLY A 74 -8.63 -9.24 21.39
C GLY A 74 -7.52 -9.48 20.38
N ARG A 75 -6.30 -9.56 20.87
CA ARG A 75 -5.11 -9.85 20.04
C ARG A 75 -5.21 -11.23 19.39
N ASP A 76 -5.45 -12.26 20.18
CA ASP A 76 -5.40 -13.65 19.71
C ASP A 76 -6.52 -13.92 18.69
N THR A 77 -7.73 -13.39 18.94
CA THR A 77 -8.84 -13.50 17.99
C THR A 77 -8.60 -12.69 16.70
N LEU A 78 -7.97 -11.49 16.78
CA LEU A 78 -7.66 -10.70 15.60
C LEU A 78 -6.69 -11.42 14.66
N GLU A 79 -5.69 -12.10 15.20
CA GLU A 79 -4.73 -12.91 14.45
C GLU A 79 -5.44 -14.06 13.71
N GLN A 80 -6.42 -14.70 14.35
CA GLN A 80 -7.26 -15.71 13.70
C GLN A 80 -8.15 -15.11 12.59
N VAL A 81 -8.72 -13.94 12.81
CA VAL A 81 -9.52 -13.21 11.78
C VAL A 81 -8.68 -12.90 10.55
N TYR A 82 -7.44 -12.42 10.73
CA TYR A 82 -6.54 -12.17 9.61
C TYR A 82 -6.16 -13.46 8.87
N ALA A 83 -5.84 -14.52 9.62
CA ALA A 83 -5.53 -15.82 9.04
C ALA A 83 -6.70 -16.36 8.21
N SER A 84 -7.92 -16.31 8.74
CA SER A 84 -9.14 -16.73 8.03
C SER A 84 -9.40 -15.86 6.77
N ALA A 85 -9.31 -14.52 6.90
CA ALA A 85 -9.60 -13.61 5.78
C ALA A 85 -8.58 -13.70 4.64
N PHE A 86 -7.32 -14.00 4.95
CA PHE A 86 -6.24 -14.13 3.99
C PHE A 86 -5.91 -15.61 3.65
N HIS A 87 -6.72 -16.56 4.12
CA HIS A 87 -6.58 -17.99 3.88
C HIS A 87 -5.18 -18.51 4.19
N THR A 88 -4.65 -18.16 5.36
CA THR A 88 -3.34 -18.58 5.88
C THR A 88 -3.50 -19.47 7.10
N GLU A 89 -2.45 -20.22 7.46
CA GLU A 89 -2.46 -21.10 8.64
C GLU A 89 -2.43 -20.29 9.94
N ALA A 90 -1.69 -19.17 9.94
CA ALA A 90 -1.53 -18.28 11.10
C ALA A 90 -1.28 -16.83 10.67
N ALA A 91 -1.45 -15.91 11.62
CA ALA A 91 -1.05 -14.52 11.47
C ALA A 91 -0.45 -13.97 12.76
N LEU A 92 0.32 -12.89 12.61
CA LEU A 92 0.84 -12.03 13.67
C LEU A 92 0.39 -10.61 13.35
N VAL A 93 -0.49 -10.03 14.17
CA VAL A 93 -1.11 -8.71 13.95
C VAL A 93 -0.95 -7.89 15.23
N ARG A 94 0.02 -6.96 15.23
CA ARG A 94 0.50 -6.37 16.47
C ARG A 94 0.74 -4.87 16.40
N PRO A 95 0.36 -4.11 17.44
CA PRO A 95 0.79 -2.73 17.60
C PRO A 95 2.29 -2.58 17.82
N GLN A 96 2.96 -3.62 18.36
CA GLN A 96 4.41 -3.67 18.57
C GLN A 96 5.21 -3.77 17.27
N ILE A 97 4.58 -4.15 16.16
CA ILE A 97 5.15 -4.02 14.82
C ILE A 97 4.90 -2.59 14.35
N THR A 98 5.89 -1.72 14.51
CA THR A 98 5.71 -0.26 14.45
C THR A 98 5.32 0.30 13.07
N CYS A 99 5.64 -0.43 11.99
CA CYS A 99 5.37 0.00 10.62
C CYS A 99 5.57 -1.16 9.63
N GLY A 100 5.26 -0.93 8.34
CA GLY A 100 5.46 -1.93 7.28
C GLY A 100 6.93 -2.36 7.12
N THR A 101 7.87 -1.42 7.15
CA THR A 101 9.31 -1.75 7.12
C THR A 101 9.72 -2.64 8.28
N HIS A 102 9.20 -2.39 9.50
CA HIS A 102 9.46 -3.27 10.64
C HIS A 102 8.84 -4.66 10.44
N ALA A 103 7.62 -4.76 9.89
CA ALA A 103 7.01 -6.05 9.57
C ALA A 103 7.87 -6.88 8.60
N LEU A 104 8.36 -6.25 7.52
CA LEU A 104 9.25 -6.87 6.54
C LEU A 104 10.59 -7.27 7.15
N ALA A 105 11.23 -6.35 7.89
CA ALA A 105 12.50 -6.63 8.58
C ALA A 105 12.36 -7.81 9.55
N LEU A 106 11.24 -7.85 10.29
CA LEU A 106 10.93 -8.92 11.21
C LEU A 106 10.77 -10.26 10.48
N ALA A 107 9.97 -10.30 9.41
CA ALA A 107 9.72 -11.50 8.62
C ALA A 107 11.01 -12.07 8.01
N LEU A 108 11.86 -11.21 7.47
CA LEU A 108 13.16 -11.60 6.92
C LEU A 108 14.11 -12.12 8.00
N ALA A 109 14.32 -11.34 9.07
CA ALA A 109 15.27 -11.70 10.14
C ALA A 109 14.82 -12.93 10.95
N ALA A 110 13.52 -13.23 10.99
CA ALA A 110 12.98 -14.39 11.67
C ALA A 110 13.20 -15.69 10.88
N ASN A 111 13.22 -15.63 9.56
CA ASN A 111 13.22 -16.80 8.69
C ASN A 111 14.52 -17.01 7.88
N LEU A 112 15.54 -16.15 8.11
CA LEU A 112 16.87 -16.29 7.56
C LEU A 112 17.91 -16.57 8.65
N ARG A 113 18.94 -17.33 8.32
CA ARG A 113 20.05 -17.69 9.21
C ARG A 113 21.38 -17.33 8.58
N PRO A 114 22.46 -17.18 9.37
CA PRO A 114 23.81 -16.94 8.81
C PRO A 114 24.18 -17.98 7.74
N GLY A 115 24.58 -17.52 6.57
CA GLY A 115 24.89 -18.35 5.40
C GLY A 115 23.77 -18.49 4.39
N ASP A 116 22.54 -18.11 4.73
CA ASP A 116 21.40 -18.07 3.80
C ASP A 116 21.51 -16.94 2.79
N GLU A 117 20.84 -17.09 1.67
CA GLU A 117 20.68 -16.07 0.64
C GLU A 117 19.21 -15.61 0.54
N LEU A 118 19.02 -14.30 0.54
CA LEU A 118 17.78 -13.61 0.17
C LEU A 118 17.83 -13.26 -1.31
N LEU A 119 16.83 -13.71 -2.10
CA LEU A 119 16.71 -13.38 -3.51
C LEU A 119 15.51 -12.46 -3.75
N SER A 120 15.72 -11.35 -4.49
CA SER A 120 14.64 -10.55 -5.07
C SER A 120 14.54 -10.82 -6.57
N PRO A 121 13.48 -11.47 -7.06
CA PRO A 121 13.27 -11.74 -8.48
C PRO A 121 12.57 -10.58 -9.21
N VAL A 122 12.30 -9.48 -8.53
CA VAL A 122 11.52 -8.33 -9.01
C VAL A 122 12.34 -7.04 -8.99
N GLY A 123 13.66 -7.16 -9.15
CA GLY A 123 14.58 -6.03 -9.10
C GLY A 123 14.86 -5.56 -7.68
N LYS A 124 15.25 -4.31 -7.56
CA LYS A 124 15.60 -3.66 -6.30
C LYS A 124 14.39 -3.58 -5.36
N PRO A 125 14.53 -3.91 -4.06
CA PRO A 125 13.46 -3.76 -3.09
C PRO A 125 13.17 -2.28 -2.80
N TYR A 126 12.08 -2.04 -2.06
CA TYR A 126 11.73 -0.69 -1.60
C TYR A 126 12.86 -0.04 -0.80
N ASP A 127 13.07 1.26 -0.98
CA ASP A 127 14.24 2.01 -0.48
C ASP A 127 14.52 1.79 1.02
N THR A 128 13.47 1.70 1.86
CA THR A 128 13.64 1.47 3.31
C THR A 128 14.17 0.08 3.66
N LEU A 129 14.11 -0.90 2.74
CA LEU A 129 14.67 -2.23 2.94
C LEU A 129 16.16 -2.32 2.56
N GLU A 130 16.70 -1.36 1.85
CA GLU A 130 18.11 -1.41 1.44
C GLU A 130 19.06 -1.48 2.65
N GLU A 131 18.78 -0.71 3.69
CA GLU A 131 19.57 -0.73 4.92
C GLU A 131 19.25 -1.95 5.79
N VAL A 132 17.98 -2.40 5.82
CA VAL A 132 17.59 -3.63 6.50
C VAL A 132 18.34 -4.83 5.96
N ILE A 133 18.43 -4.94 4.64
CA ILE A 133 19.12 -6.02 3.94
C ILE A 133 20.65 -5.84 4.04
N GLY A 134 21.13 -4.61 3.94
CA GLY A 134 22.55 -4.25 3.89
C GLY A 134 23.05 -3.99 2.48
N ILE A 135 22.15 -3.72 1.51
CA ILE A 135 22.49 -3.20 0.17
C ILE A 135 23.21 -1.86 0.33
N ARG A 136 22.65 -0.97 1.14
CA ARG A 136 23.35 0.17 1.75
C ARG A 136 23.88 -0.27 3.12
N PRO A 137 25.19 -0.12 3.38
CA PRO A 137 25.77 -0.53 4.67
C PRO A 137 25.07 0.13 5.85
N SER A 138 24.56 -0.68 6.77
CA SER A 138 23.90 -0.21 7.99
C SER A 138 24.14 -1.19 9.14
N LYS A 139 24.31 -0.67 10.35
CA LYS A 139 24.46 -1.48 11.56
C LYS A 139 23.17 -2.25 11.85
N GLY A 140 23.32 -3.53 12.18
CA GLY A 140 22.19 -4.42 12.44
C GLY A 140 21.48 -4.94 11.19
N SER A 141 22.05 -4.67 9.99
CA SER A 141 21.54 -5.21 8.73
C SER A 141 21.67 -6.73 8.64
N LEU A 142 20.88 -7.37 7.78
CA LEU A 142 20.99 -8.82 7.53
C LEU A 142 22.39 -9.22 7.07
N ALA A 143 23.06 -8.38 6.29
CA ALA A 143 24.42 -8.60 5.83
C ALA A 143 25.44 -8.72 6.99
N GLU A 144 25.28 -7.92 8.07
CA GLU A 144 26.15 -8.04 9.25
C GLU A 144 25.96 -9.37 10.00
N TYR A 145 24.80 -10.02 9.84
CA TYR A 145 24.51 -11.35 10.39
C TYR A 145 24.84 -12.48 9.41
N GLY A 146 25.56 -12.18 8.33
CA GLY A 146 26.04 -13.19 7.39
C GLY A 146 25.01 -13.72 6.40
N ILE A 147 23.92 -12.97 6.18
CA ILE A 147 22.95 -13.25 5.14
C ILE A 147 23.37 -12.52 3.86
N THR A 148 23.35 -13.22 2.75
CA THR A 148 23.69 -12.64 1.44
C THR A 148 22.43 -12.20 0.71
N TYR A 149 22.57 -11.19 -0.16
CA TYR A 149 21.48 -10.69 -0.99
C TYR A 149 21.82 -10.80 -2.47
N ARG A 150 20.83 -11.16 -3.27
CA ARG A 150 20.88 -11.15 -4.72
C ARG A 150 19.57 -10.61 -5.29
N GLN A 151 19.64 -9.90 -6.41
CA GLN A 151 18.47 -9.50 -7.17
C GLN A 151 18.60 -9.93 -8.63
N VAL A 152 17.46 -10.12 -9.27
CA VAL A 152 17.33 -10.28 -10.72
C VAL A 152 16.62 -9.06 -11.25
N GLU A 153 17.22 -8.41 -12.26
CA GLU A 153 16.59 -7.25 -12.90
C GLU A 153 15.36 -7.68 -13.71
N LEU A 154 14.40 -6.78 -13.84
CA LEU A 154 13.21 -6.99 -14.64
C LEU A 154 13.54 -6.84 -16.13
N LEU A 155 12.71 -7.44 -16.97
CA LEU A 155 12.70 -7.19 -18.40
C LEU A 155 12.28 -5.73 -18.69
N GLU A 156 12.47 -5.26 -19.92
CA GLU A 156 12.13 -3.87 -20.32
C GLU A 156 10.66 -3.52 -20.13
N ASP A 157 9.78 -4.52 -20.20
CA ASP A 157 8.32 -4.37 -19.95
C ASP A 157 7.96 -4.35 -18.45
N GLY A 158 8.97 -4.50 -17.56
CA GLY A 158 8.80 -4.50 -16.11
C GLY A 158 8.33 -5.83 -15.52
N TYR A 159 8.34 -6.91 -16.30
CA TYR A 159 8.01 -8.26 -15.85
C TYR A 159 9.25 -9.14 -15.61
N PHE A 160 9.04 -10.40 -15.25
CA PHE A 160 10.04 -11.30 -14.67
C PHE A 160 10.93 -11.93 -15.75
N ASP A 161 12.24 -11.87 -15.55
CA ASP A 161 13.22 -12.62 -16.33
C ASP A 161 13.37 -14.04 -15.78
N TYR A 162 12.50 -14.96 -16.20
CA TYR A 162 12.47 -16.34 -15.73
C TYR A 162 13.80 -17.08 -15.92
N PRO A 163 14.50 -16.99 -17.09
CA PRO A 163 15.83 -17.57 -17.25
C PRO A 163 16.85 -17.05 -16.25
N ALA A 164 16.87 -15.74 -16.00
CA ALA A 164 17.80 -15.14 -15.04
C ALA A 164 17.44 -15.52 -13.59
N ILE A 165 16.17 -15.64 -13.26
CA ILE A 165 15.70 -16.12 -11.94
C ILE A 165 16.16 -17.56 -11.73
N GLU A 166 15.98 -18.45 -12.71
CA GLU A 166 16.44 -19.83 -12.62
C GLU A 166 17.95 -19.93 -12.39
N ALA A 167 18.74 -19.15 -13.11
CA ALA A 167 20.19 -19.08 -12.94
C ALA A 167 20.63 -18.50 -11.58
N ALA A 168 19.80 -17.64 -10.97
CA ALA A 168 20.07 -17.05 -9.67
C ALA A 168 19.74 -17.98 -8.49
N LEU A 169 18.76 -18.86 -8.65
CA LEU A 169 18.39 -19.84 -7.62
C LEU A 169 19.53 -20.83 -7.36
N ASN A 170 19.92 -20.98 -6.10
CA ASN A 170 21.02 -21.86 -5.70
C ASN A 170 20.76 -22.49 -4.32
N GLU A 171 21.65 -23.37 -3.85
CA GLU A 171 21.50 -24.10 -2.61
C GLU A 171 21.38 -23.21 -1.36
N LYS A 172 21.91 -21.98 -1.39
CA LYS A 172 21.85 -21.03 -0.29
C LYS A 172 20.57 -20.18 -0.32
N THR A 173 19.87 -20.13 -1.45
CA THR A 173 18.62 -19.36 -1.57
C THR A 173 17.58 -19.96 -0.62
N LYS A 174 17.31 -19.26 0.46
CA LYS A 174 16.35 -19.68 1.51
C LYS A 174 15.03 -18.97 1.39
N LEU A 175 15.04 -17.69 1.02
CA LEU A 175 13.86 -16.87 0.95
C LEU A 175 13.88 -16.00 -0.31
N VAL A 176 12.74 -15.95 -0.99
CA VAL A 176 12.48 -15.04 -2.10
C VAL A 176 11.50 -13.98 -1.63
N THR A 177 11.85 -12.70 -1.83
CA THR A 177 11.00 -11.55 -1.51
C THR A 177 10.41 -10.93 -2.78
N ILE A 178 9.09 -10.83 -2.85
CA ILE A 178 8.34 -10.31 -4.00
C ILE A 178 7.61 -9.05 -3.56
N GLN A 179 8.01 -7.89 -4.06
CA GLN A 179 7.30 -6.64 -3.82
C GLN A 179 6.16 -6.49 -4.84
N ARG A 180 4.89 -6.52 -4.40
CA ARG A 180 3.70 -6.43 -5.25
C ARG A 180 3.53 -5.06 -5.86
N SER A 181 3.47 -4.02 -5.02
CA SER A 181 3.31 -2.64 -5.47
C SER A 181 4.61 -2.08 -6.06
N LYS A 182 4.48 -1.20 -7.03
CA LYS A 182 5.63 -0.55 -7.67
C LYS A 182 6.37 0.47 -6.79
N GLY A 183 5.73 0.99 -5.74
CA GLY A 183 6.30 2.10 -5.00
C GLY A 183 6.58 3.30 -5.92
N TYR A 184 7.79 3.85 -5.88
CA TYR A 184 8.25 4.93 -6.79
C TYR A 184 8.91 4.43 -8.09
N GLN A 185 8.82 3.13 -8.38
CA GLN A 185 9.37 2.56 -9.61
C GLN A 185 8.41 2.78 -10.79
N THR A 186 8.94 2.70 -12.00
CA THR A 186 8.16 2.84 -13.25
C THR A 186 7.55 1.53 -13.73
N ARG A 187 7.90 0.38 -13.13
CA ARG A 187 7.35 -0.93 -13.47
C ARG A 187 5.85 -1.03 -13.14
N PRO A 188 5.11 -1.99 -13.71
CA PRO A 188 3.75 -2.28 -13.29
C PRO A 188 3.71 -2.82 -11.84
N SER A 189 2.57 -2.65 -11.15
CA SER A 189 2.24 -3.41 -9.96
C SER A 189 1.69 -4.77 -10.38
N TYR A 190 2.04 -5.83 -9.66
CA TYR A 190 1.74 -7.19 -10.10
C TYR A 190 0.37 -7.65 -9.61
N SER A 191 -0.40 -8.29 -10.51
CA SER A 191 -1.62 -9.00 -10.14
C SER A 191 -1.28 -10.20 -9.25
N VAL A 192 -2.27 -10.66 -8.49
CA VAL A 192 -2.13 -11.88 -7.69
C VAL A 192 -1.84 -13.08 -8.60
N GLU A 193 -2.47 -13.13 -9.79
CA GLU A 193 -2.20 -14.17 -10.80
C GLU A 193 -0.73 -14.18 -11.23
N LYS A 194 -0.15 -13.01 -11.58
CA LYS A 194 1.26 -12.91 -11.98
C LYS A 194 2.23 -13.29 -10.86
N ILE A 195 1.90 -12.95 -9.62
CA ILE A 195 2.66 -13.40 -8.45
C ILE A 195 2.57 -14.92 -8.33
N GLY A 196 1.38 -15.51 -8.54
CA GLY A 196 1.20 -16.96 -8.53
C GLY A 196 2.01 -17.70 -9.60
N GLU A 197 2.06 -17.16 -10.84
CA GLU A 197 2.91 -17.70 -11.91
C GLU A 197 4.40 -17.71 -11.48
N LEU A 198 4.89 -16.61 -10.90
CA LEU A 198 6.26 -16.50 -10.41
C LEU A 198 6.55 -17.48 -9.26
N ILE A 199 5.64 -17.58 -8.29
CA ILE A 199 5.79 -18.50 -7.17
C ILE A 199 5.79 -19.95 -7.66
N ALA A 200 4.87 -20.34 -8.55
CA ALA A 200 4.83 -21.67 -9.13
C ALA A 200 6.14 -22.03 -9.84
N PHE A 201 6.67 -21.10 -10.64
CA PHE A 201 7.96 -21.27 -11.31
C PHE A 201 9.13 -21.51 -10.33
N ILE A 202 9.17 -20.75 -9.22
CA ILE A 202 10.21 -20.90 -8.19
C ILE A 202 10.04 -22.24 -7.46
N LYS A 203 8.82 -22.57 -7.06
CA LYS A 203 8.51 -23.79 -6.31
C LYS A 203 8.74 -25.07 -7.10
N GLU A 204 8.56 -25.05 -8.41
CA GLU A 204 8.88 -26.19 -9.28
C GLU A 204 10.37 -26.53 -9.22
N ARG A 205 11.24 -25.55 -9.08
CA ARG A 205 12.71 -25.71 -9.06
C ARG A 205 13.25 -25.87 -7.64
N ARG A 206 12.68 -25.14 -6.71
CA ARG A 206 13.10 -25.11 -5.31
C ARG A 206 11.87 -25.07 -4.39
N PRO A 207 11.26 -26.24 -4.13
CA PRO A 207 10.04 -26.35 -3.31
C PRO A 207 10.26 -25.94 -1.85
N ASP A 208 11.50 -25.96 -1.37
CA ASP A 208 11.93 -25.62 -0.01
C ASP A 208 12.11 -24.10 0.22
N VAL A 209 12.22 -23.29 -0.84
CA VAL A 209 12.43 -21.84 -0.75
C VAL A 209 11.15 -21.16 -0.29
N ILE A 210 11.26 -20.28 0.70
CA ILE A 210 10.16 -19.49 1.22
C ILE A 210 9.84 -18.36 0.24
N CYS A 211 8.60 -18.27 -0.25
CA CYS A 211 8.12 -17.16 -1.05
C CYS A 211 7.34 -16.19 -0.18
N MET A 212 7.95 -15.03 0.13
CA MET A 212 7.35 -13.94 0.89
C MET A 212 6.90 -12.82 -0.05
N VAL A 213 5.68 -12.33 0.12
CA VAL A 213 5.17 -11.19 -0.63
C VAL A 213 5.00 -9.98 0.28
N ASP A 214 5.67 -8.87 -0.07
CA ASP A 214 5.31 -7.55 0.43
C ASP A 214 4.00 -7.13 -0.25
N ASN A 215 2.91 -7.25 0.50
CA ASN A 215 1.54 -7.03 0.01
C ASN A 215 1.05 -5.59 0.25
N CYS A 216 1.90 -4.70 0.77
CA CYS A 216 1.56 -3.30 0.99
C CYS A 216 0.90 -2.68 -0.24
N TYR A 217 -0.23 -2.00 -0.05
CA TYR A 217 -1.09 -1.37 -1.07
C TYR A 217 -1.89 -2.36 -1.95
N GLY A 218 -1.67 -3.67 -1.82
CA GLY A 218 -2.36 -4.69 -2.61
C GLY A 218 -3.57 -5.31 -1.90
N GLU A 219 -3.64 -5.21 -0.59
CA GLU A 219 -4.71 -5.85 0.20
C GLU A 219 -6.09 -5.34 -0.23
N PHE A 220 -7.01 -6.26 -0.48
CA PHE A 220 -8.39 -6.01 -0.91
C PHE A 220 -8.55 -5.31 -2.28
N VAL A 221 -7.47 -5.13 -3.04
CA VAL A 221 -7.54 -4.60 -4.41
C VAL A 221 -8.14 -5.64 -5.37
N GLU A 222 -7.81 -6.90 -5.17
CA GLU A 222 -8.38 -8.06 -5.87
C GLU A 222 -9.21 -8.90 -4.91
N ARG A 223 -9.97 -9.90 -5.42
CA ARG A 223 -10.81 -10.78 -4.57
C ARG A 223 -9.99 -11.81 -3.80
N ILE A 224 -8.81 -12.13 -4.33
CA ILE A 224 -7.85 -13.08 -3.75
C ILE A 224 -6.56 -12.34 -3.36
N GLU A 225 -5.80 -12.96 -2.48
CA GLU A 225 -4.52 -12.44 -2.00
C GLU A 225 -3.37 -13.35 -2.46
N PRO A 226 -2.10 -12.90 -2.41
CA PRO A 226 -0.97 -13.74 -2.79
C PRO A 226 -0.86 -15.07 -2.04
N SER A 227 -1.42 -15.18 -0.83
CA SER A 227 -1.56 -16.42 -0.07
C SER A 227 -2.41 -17.47 -0.79
N ASP A 228 -3.43 -17.04 -1.55
CA ASP A 228 -4.30 -17.95 -2.33
C ASP A 228 -3.58 -18.61 -3.52
N VAL A 229 -2.45 -18.05 -3.93
CA VAL A 229 -1.67 -18.50 -5.09
C VAL A 229 -0.29 -19.03 -4.73
N GLY A 230 -0.09 -19.39 -3.47
CA GLY A 230 1.08 -20.15 -3.02
C GLY A 230 2.17 -19.32 -2.31
N ALA A 231 1.94 -18.06 -1.98
CA ALA A 231 2.84 -17.34 -1.09
C ALA A 231 2.88 -18.02 0.29
N ASP A 232 4.08 -18.34 0.76
CA ASP A 232 4.26 -18.93 2.09
C ASP A 232 4.02 -17.89 3.20
N MET A 233 4.16 -16.61 2.86
CA MET A 233 4.02 -15.49 3.80
C MET A 233 3.66 -14.21 3.06
N ILE A 234 2.68 -13.46 3.57
CA ILE A 234 2.34 -12.11 3.13
C ILE A 234 2.56 -11.13 4.28
N VAL A 235 3.07 -9.95 3.97
CA VAL A 235 3.49 -8.95 4.96
C VAL A 235 2.97 -7.58 4.59
N GLY A 236 2.52 -6.80 5.58
CA GLY A 236 2.05 -5.44 5.33
C GLY A 236 1.91 -4.57 6.57
N SER A 237 1.41 -3.38 6.35
CA SER A 237 1.25 -2.33 7.36
C SER A 237 -0.21 -2.08 7.69
N LEU A 238 -0.54 -1.93 8.97
CA LEU A 238 -1.90 -1.60 9.39
C LEU A 238 -2.26 -0.11 9.17
N ILE A 239 -1.28 0.78 9.00
CA ILE A 239 -1.56 2.18 8.61
C ILE A 239 -1.76 2.35 7.10
N LYS A 240 -1.88 1.24 6.35
CA LYS A 240 -2.20 1.17 4.93
C LYS A 240 -3.57 0.52 4.73
N ASN A 241 -3.76 -0.21 3.63
CA ASN A 241 -5.04 -0.80 3.24
C ASN A 241 -5.77 -1.52 4.38
N PRO A 242 -5.16 -2.51 5.08
CA PRO A 242 -5.93 -3.34 6.00
C PRO A 242 -6.37 -2.63 7.28
N GLY A 243 -5.78 -1.50 7.61
CA GLY A 243 -6.21 -0.71 8.76
C GLY A 243 -7.36 0.25 8.48
N GLY A 244 -7.80 0.39 7.21
CA GLY A 244 -8.98 1.17 6.83
C GLY A 244 -8.98 2.63 7.31
N GLY A 245 -7.79 3.22 7.55
CA GLY A 245 -7.62 4.57 8.08
C GLY A 245 -7.91 4.72 9.58
N LEU A 246 -8.19 3.62 10.29
CA LEU A 246 -8.47 3.64 11.74
C LEU A 246 -7.35 3.06 12.60
N ALA A 247 -6.54 2.14 12.06
CA ALA A 247 -5.43 1.58 12.81
C ALA A 247 -4.36 2.66 13.07
N PRO A 248 -4.08 3.00 14.33
CA PRO A 248 -3.15 4.11 14.65
C PRO A 248 -1.68 3.72 14.48
N ILE A 249 -1.37 2.44 14.38
CA ILE A 249 -0.04 1.86 14.31
C ILE A 249 -0.17 0.39 13.87
N GLY A 250 0.92 -0.28 13.65
CA GLY A 250 0.94 -1.73 13.56
C GLY A 250 1.33 -2.27 12.20
N GLY A 251 1.57 -3.56 12.19
CA GLY A 251 1.83 -4.37 11.01
C GLY A 251 1.24 -5.76 11.15
N TYR A 252 1.17 -6.46 10.03
CA TYR A 252 0.77 -7.86 10.00
C TYR A 252 1.76 -8.71 9.22
N ILE A 253 1.86 -9.97 9.61
CA ILE A 253 2.55 -11.04 8.89
C ILE A 253 1.61 -12.24 8.95
N ALA A 254 1.19 -12.77 7.80
CA ALA A 254 0.29 -13.92 7.73
C ALA A 254 0.86 -14.97 6.76
N GLY A 255 0.72 -16.26 7.09
CA GLY A 255 1.32 -17.32 6.28
C GLY A 255 1.31 -18.67 6.98
N LYS A 256 2.31 -19.50 6.66
CA LYS A 256 2.51 -20.80 7.29
C LYS A 256 2.82 -20.67 8.77
N GLU A 257 2.22 -21.52 9.60
CA GLU A 257 2.31 -21.45 11.05
C GLU A 257 3.76 -21.40 11.57
N GLU A 258 4.63 -22.27 11.06
CA GLU A 258 6.06 -22.30 11.43
C GLU A 258 6.76 -20.95 11.19
N LEU A 259 6.49 -20.30 10.04
CA LEU A 259 7.12 -19.02 9.69
C LEU A 259 6.62 -17.88 10.58
N ILE A 260 5.33 -17.92 10.93
CA ILE A 260 4.71 -16.94 11.81
C ILE A 260 5.18 -17.11 13.25
N GLU A 261 5.39 -18.36 13.70
CA GLU A 261 5.98 -18.64 15.01
C GLU A 261 7.41 -18.09 15.12
N ASN A 262 8.24 -18.28 14.08
CA ASN A 262 9.58 -17.68 14.01
C ASN A 262 9.50 -16.13 14.12
N CYS A 263 8.54 -15.50 13.46
CA CYS A 263 8.31 -14.06 13.55
C CYS A 263 7.92 -13.65 14.99
N ALA A 264 7.07 -14.42 15.66
CA ALA A 264 6.68 -14.14 17.03
C ALA A 264 7.87 -14.26 18.02
N TYR A 265 8.72 -15.25 17.85
CA TYR A 265 9.95 -15.38 18.64
C TYR A 265 10.93 -14.23 18.37
N ARG A 266 10.98 -13.73 17.15
CA ARG A 266 11.84 -12.61 16.81
C ARG A 266 11.30 -11.27 17.32
N LEU A 267 9.97 -11.10 17.31
CA LEU A 267 9.29 -9.89 17.80
C LEU A 267 9.44 -9.73 19.31
N THR A 268 9.33 -10.82 20.05
CA THR A 268 9.41 -10.85 21.52
C THR A 268 10.73 -11.48 21.95
N SER A 269 10.72 -12.77 22.21
CA SER A 269 11.92 -13.57 22.44
C SER A 269 11.61 -15.07 22.26
N PRO A 270 12.64 -15.89 21.96
CA PRO A 270 12.48 -17.35 22.02
C PRO A 270 11.91 -17.79 23.36
N GLY A 271 10.91 -18.67 23.31
CA GLY A 271 10.20 -19.18 24.48
C GLY A 271 9.01 -18.34 24.95
N LEU A 272 8.88 -17.08 24.54
CA LEU A 272 7.68 -16.24 24.79
C LEU A 272 6.77 -16.18 23.58
N GLY A 273 7.31 -15.85 22.40
CA GLY A 273 6.57 -15.88 21.15
C GLY A 273 5.26 -15.08 21.16
N LYS A 274 4.18 -15.73 20.79
CA LYS A 274 2.83 -15.11 20.70
C LYS A 274 2.18 -14.82 22.06
N GLU A 275 2.66 -15.42 23.13
CA GLU A 275 2.02 -15.37 24.46
C GLU A 275 2.03 -13.97 25.09
N VAL A 276 2.95 -13.10 24.68
CA VAL A 276 3.14 -11.77 25.23
C VAL A 276 2.94 -10.68 24.18
N GLY A 277 2.75 -9.46 24.66
CA GLY A 277 2.53 -8.28 23.81
C GLY A 277 1.10 -7.78 23.95
N ALA A 278 0.84 -7.02 25.02
CA ALA A 278 -0.49 -6.46 25.29
C ALA A 278 -0.97 -5.55 24.15
N SER A 279 -2.27 -5.57 23.91
CA SER A 279 -2.92 -4.80 22.84
C SER A 279 -3.10 -3.30 23.13
N LEU A 280 -2.96 -2.90 24.40
CA LEU A 280 -2.97 -1.50 24.86
C LEU A 280 -4.22 -0.69 24.42
N GLY A 281 -5.38 -1.36 24.26
CA GLY A 281 -6.64 -0.71 23.94
C GLY A 281 -6.82 -0.30 22.47
N VAL A 282 -5.96 -0.73 21.55
CA VAL A 282 -6.08 -0.40 20.11
C VAL A 282 -6.95 -1.38 19.32
N MET A 283 -7.42 -2.47 19.95
CA MET A 283 -8.10 -3.55 19.24
C MET A 283 -9.39 -3.08 18.54
N GLN A 284 -10.20 -2.24 19.16
CA GLN A 284 -11.40 -1.72 18.50
C GLN A 284 -11.06 -1.05 17.17
N SER A 285 -10.02 -0.20 17.14
CA SER A 285 -9.58 0.46 15.91
C SER A 285 -9.05 -0.53 14.88
N PHE A 286 -8.35 -1.58 15.30
CA PHE A 286 -7.85 -2.62 14.40
C PHE A 286 -8.97 -3.43 13.77
N TYR A 287 -9.92 -3.93 14.57
CA TYR A 287 -11.08 -4.66 14.06
C TYR A 287 -11.97 -3.81 13.16
N GLN A 288 -12.31 -2.60 13.61
CA GLN A 288 -13.17 -1.70 12.83
C GLN A 288 -12.47 -1.23 11.57
N GLY A 289 -11.16 -0.98 11.63
CA GLY A 289 -10.36 -0.63 10.47
C GLY A 289 -10.33 -1.76 9.44
N PHE A 290 -10.09 -2.99 9.87
CA PHE A 290 -10.12 -4.17 9.00
C PHE A 290 -11.50 -4.41 8.38
N PHE A 291 -12.56 -4.20 9.17
CA PHE A 291 -13.95 -4.24 8.67
C PHE A 291 -14.20 -3.21 7.58
N LEU A 292 -13.72 -1.97 7.72
CA LEU A 292 -13.92 -0.90 6.75
C LEU A 292 -12.98 -0.97 5.54
N ALA A 293 -11.86 -1.68 5.67
CA ALA A 293 -10.79 -1.69 4.67
C ALA A 293 -11.25 -1.96 3.23
N PRO A 294 -12.13 -2.93 2.93
CA PRO A 294 -12.59 -3.15 1.55
C PRO A 294 -13.26 -1.93 0.92
N THR A 295 -14.11 -1.23 1.69
CA THR A 295 -14.80 -0.02 1.23
C THR A 295 -13.84 1.16 1.06
N VAL A 296 -12.87 1.31 1.97
CA VAL A 296 -11.85 2.36 1.90
C VAL A 296 -10.94 2.15 0.70
N VAL A 297 -10.48 0.90 0.46
CA VAL A 297 -9.66 0.55 -0.72
C VAL A 297 -10.43 0.80 -2.02
N CYS A 298 -11.73 0.49 -2.07
CA CYS A 298 -12.59 0.82 -3.22
C CYS A 298 -12.59 2.33 -3.50
N GLY A 299 -12.72 3.15 -2.46
CA GLY A 299 -12.65 4.62 -2.58
C GLY A 299 -11.31 5.10 -3.15
N ALA A 300 -10.21 4.54 -2.67
CA ALA A 300 -8.85 4.83 -3.14
C ALA A 300 -8.64 4.41 -4.61
N LEU A 301 -9.12 3.22 -5.02
CA LEU A 301 -9.05 2.75 -6.40
C LEU A 301 -9.85 3.64 -7.36
N LYS A 302 -11.06 4.07 -6.97
CA LYS A 302 -11.85 5.03 -7.73
C LYS A 302 -11.08 6.34 -7.91
N GLY A 303 -10.43 6.83 -6.83
CA GLY A 303 -9.56 8.00 -6.85
C GLY A 303 -8.39 7.84 -7.83
N ALA A 304 -7.67 6.73 -7.77
CA ALA A 304 -6.54 6.45 -8.65
C ALA A 304 -6.95 6.41 -10.13
N VAL A 305 -8.03 5.71 -10.47
CA VAL A 305 -8.55 5.65 -11.85
C VAL A 305 -9.07 7.01 -12.31
N PHE A 306 -9.72 7.77 -11.45
CA PHE A 306 -10.18 9.12 -11.75
C PHE A 306 -8.99 10.05 -12.04
N ALA A 307 -7.94 10.00 -11.22
CA ALA A 307 -6.70 10.75 -11.44
C ALA A 307 -6.07 10.41 -12.79
N ALA A 308 -5.92 9.11 -13.11
CA ALA A 308 -5.41 8.69 -14.42
C ALA A 308 -6.19 9.33 -15.56
N ASN A 309 -7.52 9.22 -15.56
CA ASN A 309 -8.37 9.74 -16.64
C ASN A 309 -8.38 11.27 -16.72
N ILE A 310 -8.29 11.99 -15.60
CA ILE A 310 -8.19 13.46 -15.59
C ILE A 310 -6.88 13.90 -16.28
N TYR A 311 -5.75 13.32 -15.86
CA TYR A 311 -4.43 13.79 -16.31
C TYR A 311 -4.04 13.23 -17.68
N GLU A 312 -4.43 12.00 -18.02
CA GLU A 312 -4.20 11.42 -19.36
C GLU A 312 -4.89 12.24 -20.47
N LYS A 313 -6.16 12.65 -20.26
CA LYS A 313 -6.90 13.50 -21.21
C LYS A 313 -6.29 14.90 -21.37
N LEU A 314 -5.56 15.37 -20.37
CA LEU A 314 -4.79 16.61 -20.42
C LEU A 314 -3.45 16.45 -21.16
N GLY A 315 -3.05 15.20 -21.48
CA GLY A 315 -1.82 14.88 -22.21
C GLY A 315 -0.63 14.50 -21.32
N TYR A 316 -0.84 14.31 -20.01
CA TYR A 316 0.21 13.84 -19.11
C TYR A 316 0.35 12.31 -19.16
N PRO A 317 1.58 11.76 -19.25
CA PRO A 317 1.80 10.33 -19.11
C PRO A 317 1.40 9.86 -17.70
N VAL A 318 0.66 8.76 -17.62
CA VAL A 318 0.17 8.19 -16.38
C VAL A 318 0.48 6.69 -16.31
N VAL A 319 0.75 6.16 -15.13
CA VAL A 319 1.02 4.73 -14.91
C VAL A 319 0.37 4.26 -13.60
N PRO A 320 -0.54 3.28 -13.64
CA PRO A 320 -1.16 2.65 -14.82
C PRO A 320 -2.01 3.65 -15.63
N ASP A 321 -2.31 3.33 -16.88
CA ASP A 321 -3.19 4.17 -17.69
C ASP A 321 -4.65 4.12 -17.20
N GLY A 322 -5.48 4.97 -17.82
CA GLY A 322 -6.89 5.09 -17.45
C GLY A 322 -7.71 3.80 -17.63
N LYS A 323 -7.22 2.78 -18.38
CA LYS A 323 -7.92 1.53 -18.72
C LYS A 323 -7.31 0.29 -18.09
N GLU A 324 -6.02 0.33 -17.74
CA GLU A 324 -5.31 -0.81 -17.13
C GLU A 324 -5.94 -1.28 -15.82
N SER A 325 -5.84 -2.58 -15.57
CA SER A 325 -6.23 -3.17 -14.28
C SER A 325 -5.40 -2.61 -13.14
N ARG A 326 -5.97 -2.60 -11.95
CA ARG A 326 -5.31 -2.09 -10.74
C ARG A 326 -4.92 -3.24 -9.83
N HIS A 327 -3.67 -3.21 -9.36
CA HIS A 327 -3.11 -4.21 -8.46
C HIS A 327 -2.53 -3.57 -7.19
N ASP A 328 -2.58 -2.24 -7.13
CA ASP A 328 -2.37 -1.40 -5.95
C ASP A 328 -3.22 -0.12 -6.06
N ILE A 329 -3.11 0.78 -5.07
CA ILE A 329 -3.85 2.04 -5.02
C ILE A 329 -3.04 3.25 -5.52
N ILE A 330 -1.84 3.04 -6.05
CA ILE A 330 -0.95 4.13 -6.47
C ILE A 330 -1.25 4.55 -7.91
N GLN A 331 -1.29 5.86 -8.13
CA GLN A 331 -1.34 6.47 -9.46
C GLN A 331 -0.15 7.39 -9.67
N ALA A 332 0.74 7.03 -10.57
CA ALA A 332 1.79 7.93 -11.00
C ALA A 332 1.29 8.85 -12.13
N VAL A 333 1.66 10.13 -12.07
CA VAL A 333 1.41 11.14 -13.10
C VAL A 333 2.72 11.86 -13.38
N THR A 334 3.22 11.79 -14.60
CA THR A 334 4.44 12.50 -15.01
C THR A 334 4.10 13.91 -15.43
N LEU A 335 4.44 14.89 -14.61
CA LEU A 335 4.10 16.30 -14.81
C LEU A 335 5.14 17.06 -15.64
N GLY A 336 6.37 16.54 -15.75
CA GLY A 336 7.42 17.06 -16.61
C GLY A 336 8.11 18.33 -16.12
N SER A 337 7.68 18.89 -14.98
CA SER A 337 8.32 20.08 -14.37
C SER A 337 8.24 20.07 -12.85
N PRO A 338 9.20 20.68 -12.13
CA PRO A 338 9.15 20.82 -10.69
C PRO A 338 7.96 21.69 -10.23
N GLU A 339 7.59 22.70 -10.98
CA GLU A 339 6.44 23.58 -10.71
C GLU A 339 5.14 22.79 -10.72
N GLY A 340 4.99 21.86 -11.68
CA GLY A 340 3.85 20.94 -11.77
C GLY A 340 3.74 20.06 -10.54
N VAL A 341 4.86 19.43 -10.13
CA VAL A 341 4.93 18.59 -8.92
C VAL A 341 4.52 19.36 -7.67
N VAL A 342 5.08 20.56 -7.48
CA VAL A 342 4.77 21.42 -6.33
C VAL A 342 3.30 21.84 -6.33
N ALA A 343 2.77 22.29 -7.47
CA ALA A 343 1.37 22.72 -7.58
C ALA A 343 0.39 21.57 -7.34
N PHE A 344 0.67 20.39 -7.87
CA PHE A 344 -0.11 19.20 -7.61
C PHE A 344 -0.17 18.85 -6.13
N CYS A 345 0.99 18.74 -5.47
CA CYS A 345 1.08 18.39 -4.06
C CYS A 345 0.42 19.44 -3.15
N LYS A 346 0.61 20.74 -3.43
CA LYS A 346 -0.10 21.80 -2.71
C LYS A 346 -1.62 21.69 -2.85
N GLY A 347 -2.12 21.32 -4.03
CA GLY A 347 -3.54 21.08 -4.26
C GLY A 347 -4.07 19.89 -3.45
N ILE A 348 -3.34 18.77 -3.38
CA ILE A 348 -3.69 17.62 -2.54
C ILE A 348 -3.71 18.03 -1.05
N GLN A 349 -2.68 18.74 -0.57
CA GLN A 349 -2.64 19.21 0.82
C GLN A 349 -3.82 20.11 1.16
N ALA A 350 -4.21 21.01 0.27
CA ALA A 350 -5.35 21.90 0.44
C ALA A 350 -6.72 21.18 0.43
N ALA A 351 -6.77 19.91 0.02
CA ALA A 351 -7.96 19.07 0.08
C ALA A 351 -8.03 18.24 1.36
N ALA A 352 -6.96 18.17 2.14
CA ALA A 352 -6.91 17.35 3.35
C ALA A 352 -7.84 17.90 4.45
N PRO A 353 -8.41 17.01 5.29
CA PRO A 353 -9.22 17.46 6.44
C PRO A 353 -8.36 17.98 7.60
N VAL A 354 -7.10 17.55 7.65
CA VAL A 354 -6.11 17.93 8.67
C VAL A 354 -5.01 18.73 7.98
N ASP A 355 -4.55 19.79 8.62
CA ASP A 355 -3.47 20.65 8.14
C ASP A 355 -3.65 21.20 6.70
N SER A 356 -4.89 21.39 6.25
CA SER A 356 -5.19 21.92 4.90
C SER A 356 -4.65 23.35 4.66
N TYR A 357 -4.37 24.09 5.72
CA TYR A 357 -3.80 25.44 5.69
C TYR A 357 -2.28 25.45 5.56
N VAL A 358 -1.63 24.32 5.70
CA VAL A 358 -0.17 24.16 5.54
C VAL A 358 0.17 24.08 4.05
N SER A 359 1.23 24.75 3.64
CA SER A 359 1.78 24.64 2.27
C SER A 359 3.01 23.74 2.31
N PRO A 360 2.97 22.54 1.72
CA PRO A 360 4.14 21.70 1.65
C PRO A 360 5.18 22.30 0.70
N GLU A 361 6.46 22.12 1.05
CA GLU A 361 7.60 22.55 0.23
C GLU A 361 8.57 21.37 0.06
N PRO A 362 9.31 21.31 -1.06
CA PRO A 362 10.36 20.31 -1.24
C PRO A 362 11.45 20.42 -0.17
N TRP A 363 11.93 19.31 0.34
CA TRP A 363 13.02 19.26 1.31
C TRP A 363 13.82 17.97 1.21
N ALA A 364 15.07 17.99 1.69
CA ALA A 364 15.96 16.85 1.72
C ALA A 364 15.48 15.85 2.79
N MET A 365 14.88 14.75 2.36
CA MET A 365 14.41 13.69 3.24
C MET A 365 15.49 12.64 3.46
N PRO A 366 15.67 12.13 4.70
CA PRO A 366 16.56 11.00 4.95
C PRO A 366 16.15 9.77 4.12
N GLY A 367 17.12 9.15 3.45
CA GLY A 367 16.89 7.95 2.64
C GLY A 367 16.55 8.22 1.17
N TYR A 368 16.43 9.48 0.75
CA TYR A 368 16.19 9.85 -0.64
C TYR A 368 17.40 10.56 -1.25
N ASP A 369 17.58 10.41 -2.57
CA ASP A 369 18.69 10.99 -3.34
C ASP A 369 18.37 12.36 -3.96
N SER A 370 17.16 12.88 -3.74
CA SER A 370 16.67 14.18 -4.20
C SER A 370 15.70 14.76 -3.19
N ASP A 371 15.45 16.06 -3.27
CA ASP A 371 14.38 16.69 -2.51
C ASP A 371 13.03 16.04 -2.87
N VAL A 372 12.18 15.88 -1.87
CA VAL A 372 10.82 15.31 -2.04
C VAL A 372 9.83 16.30 -1.43
N ILE A 373 8.71 16.54 -2.14
CA ILE A 373 7.55 17.19 -1.57
C ILE A 373 6.52 16.13 -1.21
N MET A 374 6.00 16.19 0.02
CA MET A 374 4.93 15.30 0.49
C MET A 374 3.70 16.10 0.87
N ALA A 375 2.56 15.71 0.32
CA ALA A 375 1.24 16.21 0.71
C ALA A 375 0.53 15.11 1.50
N ALA A 376 0.33 15.34 2.79
CA ALA A 376 -0.30 14.39 3.69
C ALA A 376 -0.94 15.12 4.87
N GLY A 377 -2.24 15.34 4.80
CA GLY A 377 -3.07 15.82 5.92
C GLY A 377 -3.93 14.68 6.44
N ALA A 378 -3.31 13.75 7.15
CA ALA A 378 -3.91 12.49 7.58
C ALA A 378 -4.27 12.50 9.07
N PHE A 379 -5.30 11.74 9.47
CA PHE A 379 -5.65 11.49 10.87
C PHE A 379 -4.61 10.59 11.56
N VAL A 380 -4.03 9.66 10.80
CA VAL A 380 -2.94 8.79 11.24
C VAL A 380 -1.68 9.17 10.47
N GLN A 381 -0.67 9.65 11.18
CA GLN A 381 0.56 10.11 10.55
C GLN A 381 1.22 9.00 9.71
N GLY A 382 1.51 9.32 8.45
CA GLY A 382 2.12 8.38 7.51
C GLY A 382 1.14 7.36 6.89
N SER A 383 -0.17 7.48 7.19
CA SER A 383 -1.21 6.63 6.59
C SER A 383 -1.40 6.97 5.12
N SER A 384 -0.94 6.10 4.24
CA SER A 384 -1.04 6.29 2.79
C SER A 384 -2.31 5.70 2.16
N ILE A 385 -3.18 5.08 2.95
CA ILE A 385 -4.57 4.82 2.55
C ILE A 385 -5.43 6.09 2.68
N GLU A 386 -4.99 7.06 3.46
CA GLU A 386 -5.53 8.41 3.47
C GLU A 386 -5.02 9.20 2.26
N LEU A 387 -5.71 10.27 1.90
CA LEU A 387 -5.36 11.10 0.74
C LEU A 387 -3.94 11.65 0.88
N SER A 388 -3.06 11.29 -0.04
CA SER A 388 -1.67 11.75 -0.05
C SER A 388 -1.09 11.77 -1.47
N ALA A 389 -0.01 12.53 -1.63
CA ALA A 389 0.80 12.52 -2.83
C ALA A 389 2.26 12.82 -2.49
N ASP A 390 3.16 12.06 -3.09
CA ASP A 390 4.59 12.23 -2.97
C ASP A 390 5.17 12.61 -4.34
N GLY A 391 6.10 13.57 -4.37
CA GLY A 391 6.74 14.02 -5.60
C GLY A 391 8.24 14.25 -5.42
N PRO A 392 9.12 13.34 -5.88
CA PRO A 392 10.53 13.61 -5.99
C PRO A 392 10.82 14.75 -6.99
N ILE A 393 11.65 15.70 -6.58
CA ILE A 393 12.03 16.85 -7.42
C ILE A 393 13.22 16.48 -8.30
N LYS A 394 12.99 15.51 -9.18
CA LYS A 394 13.95 15.05 -10.18
C LYS A 394 13.24 14.57 -11.45
N PRO A 395 13.87 14.64 -12.63
CA PRO A 395 13.30 14.07 -13.85
C PRO A 395 12.89 12.59 -13.65
N PRO A 396 11.74 12.15 -14.21
CA PRO A 396 10.85 12.90 -15.11
C PRO A 396 9.81 13.80 -14.44
N TYR A 397 9.97 14.17 -13.16
CA TYR A 397 9.05 14.98 -12.37
C TYR A 397 7.66 14.35 -12.27
N ALA A 398 7.61 13.18 -11.67
CA ALA A 398 6.38 12.44 -11.44
C ALA A 398 5.87 12.64 -10.01
N VAL A 399 4.56 12.64 -9.86
CA VAL A 399 3.87 12.53 -8.57
C VAL A 399 3.26 11.16 -8.43
N TYR A 400 3.22 10.67 -7.20
CA TYR A 400 2.61 9.39 -6.82
C TYR A 400 1.43 9.70 -5.90
N PHE A 401 0.25 9.74 -6.50
CA PHE A 401 -1.02 9.94 -5.81
C PHE A 401 -1.52 8.63 -5.24
N GLN A 402 -2.07 8.65 -4.03
CA GLN A 402 -2.61 7.46 -3.39
C GLN A 402 -3.67 7.80 -2.34
N GLY A 403 -4.54 6.82 -2.07
CA GLY A 403 -5.46 6.88 -0.95
C GLY A 403 -6.68 7.77 -1.16
N GLY A 404 -7.30 8.02 -0.03
CA GLY A 404 -8.58 8.68 0.12
C GLY A 404 -9.57 7.76 0.81
N LEU A 405 -9.87 8.00 2.09
CA LEU A 405 -10.76 7.15 2.91
C LEU A 405 -12.17 7.04 2.32
N THR A 406 -12.56 8.00 1.49
CA THR A 406 -13.82 7.99 0.76
C THR A 406 -13.60 8.43 -0.68
N TRP A 407 -14.41 7.91 -1.60
CA TRP A 407 -14.41 8.37 -2.98
C TRP A 407 -14.57 9.89 -3.12
N THR A 408 -15.47 10.50 -2.34
CA THR A 408 -15.70 11.95 -2.36
C THR A 408 -14.44 12.74 -2.01
N HIS A 409 -13.67 12.27 -1.02
CA HIS A 409 -12.43 12.93 -0.62
C HIS A 409 -11.33 12.75 -1.68
N ALA A 410 -11.16 11.56 -2.22
CA ALA A 410 -10.22 11.30 -3.32
C ALA A 410 -10.53 12.18 -4.55
N LYS A 411 -11.81 12.26 -4.94
CA LYS A 411 -12.28 13.13 -6.02
C LYS A 411 -11.98 14.60 -5.75
N LEU A 412 -12.27 15.10 -4.54
CA LEU A 412 -11.94 16.48 -4.17
C LEU A 412 -10.44 16.73 -4.28
N GLY A 413 -9.60 15.80 -3.79
CA GLY A 413 -8.15 15.90 -3.87
C GLY A 413 -7.63 16.10 -5.31
N ILE A 414 -8.12 15.26 -6.23
CA ILE A 414 -7.72 15.36 -7.64
C ILE A 414 -8.24 16.65 -8.29
N LEU A 415 -9.44 17.09 -7.99
CA LEU A 415 -9.94 18.36 -8.54
C LEU A 415 -9.18 19.56 -7.95
N LYS A 416 -8.77 19.48 -6.67
CA LYS A 416 -7.92 20.50 -6.03
C LYS A 416 -6.51 20.52 -6.61
N SER A 417 -5.90 19.38 -6.90
CA SER A 417 -4.59 19.33 -7.53
C SER A 417 -4.65 19.95 -8.94
N LEU A 418 -5.69 19.65 -9.72
CA LEU A 418 -5.89 20.25 -11.03
C LEU A 418 -6.13 21.77 -10.95
N GLN A 419 -6.99 22.23 -10.03
CA GLN A 419 -7.22 23.66 -9.80
C GLN A 419 -5.91 24.37 -9.40
N GLY A 420 -5.13 23.77 -8.49
CA GLY A 420 -3.83 24.32 -8.07
C GLY A 420 -2.83 24.43 -9.23
N MET A 421 -2.82 23.46 -10.15
CA MET A 421 -2.00 23.51 -11.36
C MET A 421 -2.46 24.61 -12.34
N ILE A 422 -3.77 24.86 -12.42
CA ILE A 422 -4.32 25.97 -13.24
C ILE A 422 -3.94 27.30 -12.61
N ASP A 423 -4.13 27.46 -11.31
CA ASP A 423 -3.82 28.69 -10.57
C ASP A 423 -2.31 29.03 -10.61
N ALA A 424 -1.45 28.01 -10.69
CA ALA A 424 -0.01 28.14 -10.89
C ALA A 424 0.41 28.37 -12.36
N GLY A 425 -0.53 28.36 -13.31
CA GLY A 425 -0.24 28.55 -14.73
C GLY A 425 0.41 27.33 -15.42
N VAL A 426 0.44 26.16 -14.77
CA VAL A 426 0.97 24.90 -15.34
C VAL A 426 -0.02 24.28 -16.32
N VAL A 427 -1.32 24.39 -16.04
CA VAL A 427 -2.40 23.93 -16.93
C VAL A 427 -3.22 25.14 -17.36
N SER A 428 -3.50 25.25 -18.66
CA SER A 428 -4.37 26.29 -19.19
C SER A 428 -5.85 25.97 -18.92
N MET A 429 -6.61 26.97 -18.46
CA MET A 429 -8.07 26.85 -18.33
C MET A 429 -8.75 26.62 -19.71
N ASP A 430 -8.18 27.16 -20.78
CA ASP A 430 -8.72 26.95 -22.13
C ASP A 430 -8.64 25.47 -22.53
N ARG A 431 -7.57 24.76 -22.08
CA ARG A 431 -7.48 23.32 -22.30
C ARG A 431 -8.61 22.56 -21.60
N ILE A 432 -9.03 23.00 -20.41
CA ILE A 432 -10.19 22.40 -19.71
C ILE A 432 -11.48 22.66 -20.52
N ARG A 433 -11.66 23.88 -21.03
CA ARG A 433 -12.84 24.23 -21.83
C ARG A 433 -12.94 23.42 -23.11
N GLU A 434 -11.81 23.13 -23.78
CA GLU A 434 -11.76 22.25 -24.96
C GLU A 434 -12.22 20.82 -24.66
N LEU A 435 -12.03 20.34 -23.43
CA LEU A 435 -12.38 18.98 -23.01
C LEU A 435 -13.81 18.86 -22.49
N LEU A 436 -14.50 19.99 -22.25
CA LEU A 436 -15.91 20.03 -21.87
C LEU A 436 -16.83 19.76 -23.06
#